data_a04e94387444edb1fba710420e032b93
#
_entry.id   a04e94387444edb1fba710420e032b93
#
_cell.length_a   1.000
_cell.length_b   1.000
_cell.length_c   1.000
_cell.angle_alpha   90.00
_cell.angle_beta   90.00
_cell.angle_gamma   90.00
#
_symmetry.space_group_name_H-M   'P 1'
#
loop_
_entity.id
_entity.type
_entity.pdbx_description
1 polymer ?
#
loop_
_entity_poly.entity_id
_entity_poly.type
_entity_poly.pdbx_seq_one_letter_code
_entity_poly.pdbx_strand_id
1 'polypeptide(L)'
;MSVARVTTLNFKSKEGADQIEETYKANAPSEFSEAEQLLEVRVDDTTLMFVSLYPDNDAMERASSARTKRMDLNKDLIDSMDGKTGKVILNHKN
;
A
#
# COMPACT_ATOMS: atom_id res chain seq x y z
N MET A 1 7.91 -2.25 -18.46
CA MET A 1 8.55 -2.91 -17.32
C MET A 1 7.80 -2.57 -16.05
N SER A 2 7.48 -3.58 -15.29
CA SER A 2 6.69 -3.37 -14.07
C SER A 2 7.51 -2.64 -13.00
N VAL A 3 6.78 -1.83 -12.23
CA VAL A 3 7.35 -1.09 -11.10
C VAL A 3 6.50 -1.41 -9.86
N ALA A 4 7.08 -1.25 -8.70
CA ALA A 4 6.39 -1.50 -7.45
C ALA A 4 6.63 -0.38 -6.45
N ARG A 5 5.63 -0.17 -5.60
CA ARG A 5 5.77 0.68 -4.42
C ARG A 5 5.70 -0.23 -3.20
N VAL A 6 6.69 -0.10 -2.32
CA VAL A 6 6.74 -0.83 -1.06
C VAL A 6 6.57 0.20 0.05
N THR A 7 5.51 0.04 0.84
CA THR A 7 5.18 0.99 1.89
C THR A 7 5.13 0.27 3.24
N THR A 8 5.75 0.86 4.25
CA THR A 8 5.64 0.38 5.62
C THR A 8 4.93 1.44 6.45
N LEU A 9 3.85 1.06 7.13
CA LEU A 9 3.13 1.94 8.04
C LEU A 9 3.25 1.42 9.45
N ASN A 10 3.70 2.29 10.36
CA ASN A 10 3.68 2.03 11.78
C ASN A 10 2.55 2.82 12.40
N PHE A 11 1.67 2.16 13.13
CA PHE A 11 0.48 2.76 13.70
C PHE A 11 0.68 3.07 15.19
N LYS A 12 -0.11 4.03 15.69
CA LYS A 12 -0.06 4.43 17.09
C LYS A 12 -0.66 3.38 18.01
N SER A 13 -1.52 2.51 17.48
CA SER A 13 -2.19 1.49 18.27
C SER A 13 -2.50 0.25 17.42
N LYS A 14 -2.74 -0.86 18.09
CA LYS A 14 -3.19 -2.09 17.44
C LYS A 14 -4.56 -1.87 16.77
N GLU A 15 -5.45 -1.15 17.42
CA GLU A 15 -6.80 -0.88 16.90
C GLU A 15 -6.73 -0.07 15.61
N GLY A 16 -5.81 0.89 15.52
CA GLY A 16 -5.59 1.66 14.29
C GLY A 16 -5.11 0.77 13.16
N ALA A 17 -4.16 -0.11 13.46
CA ALA A 17 -3.68 -1.07 12.46
C ALA A 17 -4.79 -2.02 12.00
N ASP A 18 -5.60 -2.52 12.94
CA ASP A 18 -6.73 -3.39 12.62
C ASP A 18 -7.72 -2.70 11.69
N GLN A 19 -8.03 -1.43 11.97
CA GLN A 19 -8.95 -0.64 11.15
C GLN A 19 -8.44 -0.49 9.71
N ILE A 20 -7.17 -0.14 9.54
CA ILE A 20 -6.59 0.07 8.22
C ILE A 20 -6.47 -1.26 7.47
N GLU A 21 -6.12 -2.33 8.16
CA GLU A 21 -6.08 -3.66 7.55
C GLU A 21 -7.42 -3.99 6.89
N GLU A 22 -8.53 -3.80 7.60
CA GLU A 22 -9.86 -4.14 7.08
C GLU A 22 -10.30 -3.19 5.97
N THR A 23 -10.12 -1.88 6.13
CA THR A 23 -10.54 -0.92 5.10
C THR A 23 -9.73 -1.05 3.83
N TYR A 24 -8.44 -1.36 3.93
CA TYR A 24 -7.61 -1.59 2.76
C TYR A 24 -8.06 -2.84 2.00
N LYS A 25 -8.28 -3.94 2.70
CA LYS A 25 -8.78 -5.18 2.07
C LYS A 25 -10.09 -4.93 1.32
N ALA A 26 -10.99 -4.15 1.90
CA ALA A 26 -12.30 -3.90 1.32
C ALA A 26 -12.25 -2.96 0.11
N ASN A 27 -11.38 -1.97 0.11
CA ASN A 27 -11.47 -0.84 -0.83
C ASN A 27 -10.32 -0.74 -1.83
N ALA A 28 -9.11 -1.18 -1.47
CA ALA A 28 -7.94 -0.98 -2.30
C ALA A 28 -8.05 -1.60 -3.70
N PRO A 29 -8.63 -2.81 -3.87
CA PRO A 29 -8.73 -3.37 -5.22
C PRO A 29 -9.49 -2.49 -6.21
N SER A 30 -10.50 -1.75 -5.76
CA SER A 30 -11.22 -0.82 -6.64
C SER A 30 -10.56 0.55 -6.71
N GLU A 31 -9.94 1.02 -5.63
CA GLU A 31 -9.25 2.31 -5.62
C GLU A 31 -7.98 2.30 -6.45
N PHE A 32 -7.25 1.18 -6.45
CA PHE A 32 -6.01 1.02 -7.19
C PHE A 32 -6.20 0.04 -8.34
N SER A 33 -7.19 0.33 -9.18
CA SER A 33 -7.63 -0.59 -10.23
C SER A 33 -6.58 -0.86 -11.31
N GLU A 34 -5.59 0.02 -11.47
CA GLU A 34 -4.52 -0.20 -12.44
C GLU A 34 -3.36 -1.03 -11.87
N ALA A 35 -3.39 -1.34 -10.58
CA ALA A 35 -2.39 -2.21 -9.98
C ALA A 35 -2.57 -3.64 -10.48
N GLU A 36 -1.49 -4.25 -10.92
CA GLU A 36 -1.49 -5.65 -11.34
C GLU A 36 -1.63 -6.58 -10.15
N GLN A 37 -1.10 -6.16 -9.00
CA GLN A 37 -1.13 -6.94 -7.78
C GLN A 37 -1.03 -6.01 -6.57
N LEU A 38 -1.81 -6.34 -5.54
CA LEU A 38 -1.78 -5.64 -4.26
C LEU A 38 -1.54 -6.68 -3.18
N LEU A 39 -0.55 -6.42 -2.32
CA LEU A 39 -0.28 -7.25 -1.15
C LEU A 39 -0.35 -6.39 0.09
N GLU A 40 -0.98 -6.93 1.12
CA GLU A 40 -0.99 -6.33 2.45
C GLU A 40 -0.50 -7.37 3.43
N VAL A 41 0.55 -7.04 4.18
CA VAL A 41 1.18 -7.97 5.11
C VAL A 41 1.13 -7.38 6.52
N ARG A 42 0.55 -8.14 7.45
CA ARG A 42 0.57 -7.77 8.87
C ARG A 42 1.88 -8.28 9.46
N VAL A 43 2.77 -7.35 9.84
CA VAL A 43 4.09 -7.69 10.35
C VAL A 43 4.05 -7.94 11.86
N ASP A 44 3.35 -7.07 12.58
CA ASP A 44 3.13 -7.18 14.01
C ASP A 44 1.86 -6.41 14.39
N ASP A 45 1.62 -6.22 15.68
CA ASP A 45 0.38 -5.58 16.18
C ASP A 45 0.17 -4.16 15.66
N THR A 46 1.25 -3.46 15.35
CA THR A 46 1.16 -2.04 14.94
C THR A 46 1.80 -1.74 13.59
N THR A 47 2.22 -2.76 12.83
CA THR A 47 2.92 -2.54 11.55
C THR A 47 2.27 -3.29 10.41
N LEU A 48 1.96 -2.56 9.34
CA LEU A 48 1.50 -3.11 8.07
C LEU A 48 2.49 -2.78 6.96
N MET A 49 2.74 -3.72 6.07
CA MET A 49 3.50 -3.50 4.87
C MET A 49 2.60 -3.73 3.65
N PHE A 50 2.80 -2.91 2.63
CA PHE A 50 2.01 -2.96 1.41
C PHE A 50 2.94 -3.04 0.21
N VAL A 51 2.59 -3.87 -0.76
CA VAL A 51 3.27 -3.90 -2.05
C VAL A 51 2.23 -3.69 -3.13
N SER A 52 2.42 -2.66 -3.96
CA SER A 52 1.56 -2.37 -5.09
C SER A 52 2.38 -2.50 -6.37
N LEU A 53 1.95 -3.35 -7.28
CA LEU A 53 2.64 -3.63 -8.53
C LEU A 53 1.89 -2.99 -9.69
N TYR A 54 2.60 -2.21 -10.50
CA TYR A 54 2.01 -1.50 -11.64
C TYR A 54 2.73 -1.86 -12.94
N PRO A 55 2.04 -1.83 -14.09
CA PRO A 55 2.69 -2.16 -15.36
C PRO A 55 3.78 -1.17 -15.76
N ASP A 56 3.67 0.09 -15.32
CA ASP A 56 4.64 1.14 -15.64
C ASP A 56 4.52 2.30 -14.64
N ASN A 57 5.41 3.28 -14.77
CA ASN A 57 5.42 4.46 -13.91
C ASN A 57 4.19 5.32 -14.09
N ASP A 58 3.63 5.39 -15.30
CA ASP A 58 2.45 6.23 -15.56
C ASP A 58 1.23 5.70 -14.79
N ALA A 59 1.06 4.38 -14.75
CA ALA A 59 -0.02 3.77 -13.97
C ALA A 59 0.17 4.06 -12.47
N MET A 60 1.40 3.96 -11.96
CA MET A 60 1.71 4.30 -10.57
C MET A 60 1.42 5.76 -10.26
N GLU A 61 1.78 6.66 -11.18
CA GLU A 61 1.51 8.09 -11.03
C GLU A 61 0.00 8.37 -10.96
N ARG A 62 -0.78 7.71 -11.81
CA ARG A 62 -2.24 7.88 -11.77
C ARG A 62 -2.85 7.43 -10.45
N ALA A 63 -2.23 6.48 -9.78
CA ALA A 63 -2.69 5.98 -8.48
C ALA A 63 -2.31 6.91 -7.31
N SER A 64 -1.45 7.89 -7.54
CA SER A 64 -0.90 8.74 -6.47
C SER A 64 -1.96 9.55 -5.74
N SER A 65 -2.97 10.06 -6.45
CA SER A 65 -4.02 10.86 -5.81
C SER A 65 -4.87 10.02 -4.86
N ALA A 66 -5.21 8.80 -5.24
CA ALA A 66 -5.96 7.88 -4.37
C ALA A 66 -5.13 7.51 -3.14
N ARG A 67 -3.84 7.28 -3.33
CA ARG A 67 -2.91 6.96 -2.23
C ARG A 67 -2.81 8.13 -1.24
N THR A 68 -2.61 9.34 -1.74
CA THR A 68 -2.51 10.53 -0.90
C THR A 68 -3.80 10.75 -0.11
N LYS A 69 -4.94 10.61 -0.77
CA LYS A 69 -6.24 10.77 -0.13
C LYS A 69 -6.42 9.76 1.01
N ARG A 70 -6.07 8.51 0.78
CA ARG A 70 -6.16 7.46 1.80
C ARG A 70 -5.23 7.77 2.98
N MET A 71 -4.00 8.20 2.71
CA MET A 71 -3.05 8.58 3.77
C MET A 71 -3.58 9.75 4.60
N ASP A 72 -4.13 10.77 3.95
CA ASP A 72 -4.68 11.93 4.64
C ASP A 72 -5.86 11.57 5.53
N LEU A 73 -6.74 10.68 5.08
CA LEU A 73 -7.89 10.22 5.86
C LEU A 73 -7.45 9.50 7.13
N ASN A 74 -6.31 8.84 7.10
CA ASN A 74 -5.87 7.97 8.19
C ASN A 74 -4.64 8.49 8.94
N LYS A 75 -4.22 9.71 8.67
CA LYS A 75 -2.99 10.27 9.24
C LYS A 75 -2.95 10.26 10.76
N ASP A 76 -4.11 10.40 11.40
CA ASP A 76 -4.18 10.43 12.86
C ASP A 76 -3.90 9.07 13.50
N LEU A 77 -4.01 7.99 12.73
CA LEU A 77 -3.74 6.63 13.20
C LEU A 77 -2.29 6.23 12.98
N ILE A 78 -1.58 6.96 12.12
CA ILE A 78 -0.23 6.60 11.65
C ILE A 78 0.83 7.31 12.49
N ASP A 79 1.78 6.54 13.02
CA ASP A 79 2.93 7.06 13.76
C ASP A 79 4.06 7.43 12.80
N SER A 80 4.39 6.53 11.86
CA SER A 80 5.41 6.79 10.85
C SER A 80 5.12 6.00 9.58
N MET A 81 5.68 6.48 8.47
CA MET A 81 5.52 5.87 7.16
C MET A 81 6.85 5.89 6.41
N ASP A 82 7.17 4.77 5.75
CA ASP A 82 8.28 4.69 4.82
C ASP A 82 7.74 4.14 3.50
N GLY A 83 8.01 4.84 2.39
CA GLY A 83 7.58 4.41 1.06
C GLY A 83 8.73 4.47 0.09
N LYS A 84 8.93 3.37 -0.66
CA LYS A 84 9.98 3.28 -1.68
C LYS A 84 9.39 2.72 -2.95
N THR A 85 9.95 3.13 -4.09
CA THR A 85 9.55 2.64 -5.40
C THR A 85 10.75 2.08 -6.12
N GLY A 86 10.53 1.11 -6.98
CA GLY A 86 11.60 0.52 -7.75
C GLY A 86 11.09 -0.36 -8.88
N LYS A 87 12.02 -0.84 -9.69
CA LYS A 87 11.71 -1.76 -10.77
C LYS A 87 11.52 -3.16 -10.22
N VAL A 88 10.54 -3.86 -10.75
CA VAL A 88 10.33 -5.27 -10.43
C VAL A 88 11.33 -6.08 -11.23
N ILE A 89 12.22 -6.77 -10.55
CA ILE A 89 13.28 -7.56 -11.19
C ILE A 89 12.97 -9.04 -11.24
N LEU A 90 12.00 -9.50 -10.48
CA LEU A 90 11.50 -10.87 -10.54
C LEU A 90 10.02 -10.88 -10.18
N ASN A 91 9.20 -11.41 -11.06
CA ASN A 91 7.78 -11.63 -10.82
C ASN A 91 7.44 -13.00 -11.35
N HIS A 92 7.66 -14.02 -10.52
CA HIS A 92 7.45 -15.42 -10.87
C HIS A 92 6.32 -16.00 -10.01
N LYS A 93 5.40 -16.69 -10.65
CA LYS A 93 4.31 -17.36 -9.95
C LYS A 93 4.57 -18.86 -9.98
N ASN A 94 4.71 -19.43 -8.81
CA ASN A 94 4.91 -20.89 -8.69
C ASN A 94 3.62 -21.66 -8.97
#